data_8e1c4abeef4b170c6acd9bbf7274f680
#
_entry.id   8e1c4abeef4b170c6acd9bbf7274f680
#
_cell.length_a   1.000
_cell.length_b   1.000
_cell.length_c   1.000
_cell.angle_alpha   90.00
_cell.angle_beta   90.00
_cell.angle_gamma   90.00
#
_symmetry.space_group_name_H-M   'P 1'
#
loop_
_entity.id
_entity.type
_entity.pdbx_description
1 polymer ?
#
loop_
_entity_poly.entity_id
_entity_poly.type
_entity_poly.pdbx_seq_one_letter_code
_entity_poly.pdbx_strand_id
1 'polypeptide(L)'
;MDPSTSSGVPLRFHGGLAGALAPFVLFLVGVGWLGLSGAPDETGFWPVLLGGLTLGLLLAQDKRGYAEAMLDGMSRKLVMLMVMAWMLAGVFGVLLRDSGLVQSLVWAAQSAGVGSGGYAVAAFLVCALFSTATGTSLGTILVCAPLLYPVGGVLGTDPAFLIGAILAGATFGDNVSPVSDTTIASASTQGADINGVVRSRMRYALPAAFVSIAVFAVLGGGDGTQAGAGPSTDADATGLLMLAVPIMVLFVLMKQRHLIEGLVYGILGAAILGLLLGRFTPADLLSIDRENFVAQGLVLDGMRRAVGVSMFTILLMGLVGGLEAAGIVDRIVAWVQSRSGTPGQAEWWIFGSVTGATLLTTHSTVAILAVGDLAKEVGEGAGIDGYRRSNILDVTVCTYPFLFPVFIPVILAASMTAGVDGMPRVSPWEVGLHNVHSWALLVVIVLAITTGWGR
;
A
#
# COMPACT_ATOMS: atom_id res chain seq x y z
N MET A 1 -26.64 -15.62 6.92
CA MET A 1 -25.71 -16.32 7.82
C MET A 1 -24.90 -15.25 8.54
N ASP A 2 -25.01 -15.22 9.84
CA ASP A 2 -24.42 -14.20 10.73
C ASP A 2 -22.89 -14.37 10.78
N PRO A 3 -22.07 -13.34 10.52
CA PRO A 3 -20.61 -13.47 10.49
C PRO A 3 -19.93 -13.49 11.86
N SER A 4 -20.68 -13.65 12.96
CA SER A 4 -20.18 -13.48 14.33
C SER A 4 -19.91 -14.75 15.12
N THR A 5 -19.90 -15.95 14.52
CA THR A 5 -19.67 -17.20 15.27
C THR A 5 -18.68 -18.15 14.61
N SER A 6 -17.41 -17.77 14.50
CA SER A 6 -16.34 -18.76 14.45
C SER A 6 -15.71 -18.96 15.83
N SER A 7 -16.50 -19.46 16.79
CA SER A 7 -15.98 -20.09 18.00
C SER A 7 -15.45 -21.49 17.67
N GLY A 8 -14.67 -21.62 16.61
CA GLY A 8 -14.04 -22.85 16.19
C GLY A 8 -12.79 -23.11 17.05
N VAL A 9 -12.63 -24.33 17.53
CA VAL A 9 -11.39 -24.82 18.11
C VAL A 9 -10.24 -24.53 17.16
N PRO A 10 -9.14 -23.88 17.59
CA PRO A 10 -8.03 -23.55 16.72
C PRO A 10 -7.53 -24.77 15.95
N LEU A 11 -7.23 -24.59 14.66
CA LEU A 11 -6.69 -25.67 13.82
C LEU A 11 -5.38 -26.19 14.42
N ARG A 12 -5.26 -27.52 14.48
CA ARG A 12 -4.05 -28.20 14.95
C ARG A 12 -3.19 -28.59 13.77
N PHE A 13 -1.88 -28.47 13.97
CA PHE A 13 -0.87 -28.84 12.96
C PHE A 13 0.08 -29.91 13.50
N HIS A 14 0.57 -30.75 12.62
CA HIS A 14 1.70 -31.62 12.92
C HIS A 14 2.93 -30.75 13.23
N GLY A 15 3.60 -30.99 14.36
CA GLY A 15 4.66 -30.12 14.86
C GLY A 15 4.17 -28.90 15.66
N GLY A 16 2.85 -28.79 15.97
CA GLY A 16 2.29 -27.74 16.82
C GLY A 16 2.46 -26.34 16.21
N LEU A 17 2.97 -25.39 17.01
CA LEU A 17 3.16 -24.01 16.57
C LEU A 17 4.16 -23.87 15.42
N ALA A 18 5.24 -24.66 15.41
CA ALA A 18 6.22 -24.64 14.33
C ALA A 18 5.60 -25.11 13.01
N GLY A 19 4.75 -26.15 13.05
CA GLY A 19 4.00 -26.60 11.87
C GLY A 19 3.01 -25.58 11.35
N ALA A 20 2.35 -24.84 12.24
CA ALA A 20 1.42 -23.77 11.86
C ALA A 20 2.13 -22.56 11.23
N LEU A 21 3.34 -22.22 11.67
CA LEU A 21 4.15 -21.11 11.14
C LEU A 21 4.94 -21.49 9.88
N ALA A 22 5.25 -22.79 9.66
CA ALA A 22 6.10 -23.24 8.57
C ALA A 22 5.65 -22.76 7.17
N PRO A 23 4.36 -22.73 6.81
CA PRO A 23 3.89 -22.19 5.53
C PRO A 23 4.27 -20.73 5.32
N PHE A 24 4.13 -19.92 6.35
CA PHE A 24 4.45 -18.49 6.31
C PHE A 24 5.97 -18.25 6.28
N VAL A 25 6.73 -19.03 7.05
CA VAL A 25 8.20 -18.98 7.01
C VAL A 25 8.71 -19.37 5.61
N LEU A 26 8.14 -20.42 4.99
CA LEU A 26 8.47 -20.80 3.62
C LEU A 26 8.21 -19.64 2.65
N PHE A 27 7.07 -18.96 2.80
CA PHE A 27 6.75 -17.79 1.99
C PHE A 27 7.80 -16.68 2.18
N LEU A 28 8.11 -16.29 3.42
CA LEU A 28 9.10 -15.23 3.69
C LEU A 28 10.50 -15.57 3.15
N VAL A 29 10.96 -16.81 3.37
CA VAL A 29 12.26 -17.29 2.86
C VAL A 29 12.27 -17.32 1.33
N GLY A 30 11.18 -17.80 0.71
CA GLY A 30 11.05 -17.85 -0.74
C GLY A 30 11.04 -16.46 -1.39
N VAL A 31 10.32 -15.49 -0.81
CA VAL A 31 10.35 -14.10 -1.28
C VAL A 31 11.73 -13.49 -1.11
N GLY A 32 12.39 -13.72 0.04
CA GLY A 32 13.76 -13.29 0.29
C GLY A 32 14.75 -13.85 -0.74
N TRP A 33 14.66 -15.15 -1.01
CA TRP A 33 15.50 -15.82 -2.01
C TRP A 33 15.27 -15.29 -3.43
N LEU A 34 14.01 -15.12 -3.85
CA LEU A 34 13.67 -14.58 -5.16
C LEU A 34 14.17 -13.15 -5.33
N GLY A 35 14.00 -12.29 -4.30
CA GLY A 35 14.51 -10.92 -4.32
C GLY A 35 16.03 -10.86 -4.49
N LEU A 36 16.76 -11.69 -3.74
CA LEU A 36 18.22 -11.79 -3.85
C LEU A 36 18.70 -12.40 -5.18
N SER A 37 17.86 -13.22 -5.80
CA SER A 37 18.14 -13.86 -7.11
C SER A 37 17.80 -12.97 -8.31
N GLY A 38 17.31 -11.75 -8.10
CA GLY A 38 16.98 -10.81 -9.17
C GLY A 38 15.68 -11.13 -9.93
N ALA A 39 14.77 -11.91 -9.33
CA ALA A 39 13.44 -12.22 -9.88
C ALA A 39 12.34 -11.58 -8.99
N PRO A 40 12.18 -10.26 -9.03
CA PRO A 40 11.51 -9.51 -7.97
C PRO A 40 10.08 -9.10 -8.29
N ASP A 41 9.39 -9.74 -9.23
CA ASP A 41 8.02 -9.35 -9.54
C ASP A 41 6.99 -10.15 -8.72
N GLU A 42 5.78 -9.61 -8.60
CA GLU A 42 4.68 -10.24 -7.87
C GLU A 42 4.28 -11.60 -8.44
N THR A 43 4.54 -11.84 -9.74
CA THR A 43 4.23 -13.13 -10.39
C THR A 43 5.20 -14.22 -9.96
N GLY A 44 6.46 -13.87 -9.69
CA GLY A 44 7.47 -14.77 -9.13
C GLY A 44 7.10 -15.30 -7.74
N PHE A 45 6.28 -14.57 -6.99
CA PHE A 45 5.85 -15.00 -5.66
C PHE A 45 4.69 -16.02 -5.67
N TRP A 46 3.97 -16.19 -6.78
CA TRP A 46 2.84 -17.13 -6.86
C TRP A 46 3.23 -18.58 -6.57
N PRO A 47 4.31 -19.13 -7.16
CA PRO A 47 4.74 -20.50 -6.84
C PRO A 47 5.12 -20.67 -5.37
N VAL A 48 5.74 -19.65 -4.76
CA VAL A 48 6.12 -19.67 -3.34
C VAL A 48 4.88 -19.68 -2.44
N LEU A 49 3.90 -18.83 -2.75
CA LEU A 49 2.62 -18.80 -2.03
C LEU A 49 1.86 -20.14 -2.18
N LEU A 50 1.80 -20.67 -3.39
CA LEU A 50 1.17 -21.97 -3.63
C LEU A 50 1.89 -23.09 -2.87
N GLY A 51 3.23 -23.05 -2.82
CA GLY A 51 4.05 -23.95 -2.00
C GLY A 51 3.73 -23.82 -0.51
N GLY A 52 3.59 -22.60 0.00
CA GLY A 52 3.18 -22.31 1.38
C GLY A 52 1.79 -22.88 1.70
N LEU A 53 0.80 -22.61 0.85
CA LEU A 53 -0.56 -23.14 1.00
C LEU A 53 -0.58 -24.69 0.98
N THR A 54 0.19 -25.29 0.08
CA THR A 54 0.32 -26.76 -0.02
C THR A 54 0.96 -27.33 1.24
N LEU A 55 2.06 -26.71 1.72
CA LEU A 55 2.71 -27.13 2.96
C LEU A 55 1.76 -27.03 4.15
N GLY A 56 0.98 -25.96 4.24
CA GLY A 56 -0.03 -25.76 5.27
C GLY A 56 -1.08 -26.88 5.26
N LEU A 57 -1.58 -27.23 4.09
CA LEU A 57 -2.53 -28.34 3.91
C LEU A 57 -1.94 -29.71 4.33
N LEU A 58 -0.67 -29.94 4.04
CA LEU A 58 0.02 -31.17 4.40
C LEU A 58 0.25 -31.26 5.92
N LEU A 59 0.57 -30.16 6.58
CA LEU A 59 0.86 -30.09 8.01
C LEU A 59 -0.40 -29.98 8.87
N ALA A 60 -1.53 -29.54 8.31
CA ALA A 60 -2.79 -29.48 9.04
C ALA A 60 -3.30 -30.88 9.39
N GLN A 61 -3.73 -31.10 10.66
CA GLN A 61 -4.37 -32.34 11.08
C GLN A 61 -5.79 -32.47 10.51
N ASP A 62 -6.52 -31.34 10.47
CA ASP A 62 -7.79 -31.22 9.76
C ASP A 62 -7.55 -30.50 8.41
N LYS A 63 -7.37 -31.27 7.37
CA LYS A 63 -7.12 -30.78 6.02
C LYS A 63 -8.31 -30.03 5.43
N ARG A 64 -9.54 -30.47 5.77
CA ARG A 64 -10.77 -29.83 5.31
C ARG A 64 -10.95 -28.48 5.97
N GLY A 65 -10.80 -28.41 7.30
CA GLY A 65 -10.85 -27.17 8.04
C GLY A 65 -9.79 -26.17 7.58
N TYR A 66 -8.57 -26.61 7.24
CA TYR A 66 -7.54 -25.75 6.67
C TYR A 66 -7.93 -25.22 5.27
N ALA A 67 -8.48 -26.09 4.40
CA ALA A 67 -8.92 -25.67 3.07
C ALA A 67 -10.07 -24.64 3.16
N GLU A 68 -11.02 -24.84 4.07
CA GLU A 68 -12.09 -23.88 4.33
C GLU A 68 -11.52 -22.55 4.85
N ALA A 69 -10.62 -22.55 5.83
CA ALA A 69 -9.96 -21.34 6.35
C ALA A 69 -9.16 -20.59 5.27
N MET A 70 -8.47 -21.31 4.39
CA MET A 70 -7.78 -20.74 3.24
C MET A 70 -8.75 -20.04 2.29
N LEU A 71 -9.87 -20.68 1.94
CA LEU A 71 -10.90 -20.12 1.07
C LEU A 71 -11.60 -18.92 1.71
N ASP A 72 -11.88 -18.98 3.01
CA ASP A 72 -12.44 -17.86 3.78
C ASP A 72 -11.50 -16.66 3.76
N GLY A 73 -10.19 -16.90 3.89
CA GLY A 73 -9.17 -15.85 3.76
C GLY A 73 -9.19 -15.20 2.37
N MET A 74 -9.23 -16.02 1.30
CA MET A 74 -9.24 -15.58 -0.09
C MET A 74 -10.52 -14.81 -0.47
N SER A 75 -11.66 -15.20 0.08
CA SER A 75 -12.99 -14.66 -0.29
C SER A 75 -13.43 -13.46 0.56
N ARG A 76 -12.57 -12.93 1.43
CA ARG A 76 -12.90 -11.77 2.25
C ARG A 76 -13.36 -10.60 1.40
N LYS A 77 -14.37 -9.87 1.88
CA LYS A 77 -14.86 -8.65 1.23
C LYS A 77 -13.73 -7.66 0.92
N LEU A 78 -12.76 -7.55 1.82
CA LEU A 78 -11.60 -6.69 1.64
C LEU A 78 -10.74 -7.11 0.44
N VAL A 79 -10.51 -8.42 0.26
CA VAL A 79 -9.73 -8.97 -0.87
C VAL A 79 -10.44 -8.66 -2.19
N MET A 80 -11.75 -8.89 -2.25
CA MET A 80 -12.54 -8.58 -3.46
C MET A 80 -12.59 -7.07 -3.74
N LEU A 81 -12.65 -6.24 -2.69
CA LEU A 81 -12.54 -4.80 -2.84
C LEU A 81 -11.21 -4.39 -3.47
N MET A 82 -10.09 -4.94 -2.99
CA MET A 82 -8.76 -4.67 -3.52
C MET A 82 -8.64 -5.10 -4.98
N VAL A 83 -9.03 -6.32 -5.31
CA VAL A 83 -9.02 -6.85 -6.69
C VAL A 83 -9.79 -5.93 -7.64
N MET A 84 -11.03 -5.55 -7.26
CA MET A 84 -11.84 -4.60 -8.04
C MET A 84 -11.15 -3.24 -8.18
N ALA A 85 -10.61 -2.69 -7.08
CA ALA A 85 -9.93 -1.41 -7.09
C ALA A 85 -8.73 -1.40 -8.02
N TRP A 86 -7.92 -2.46 -8.04
CA TRP A 86 -6.77 -2.56 -8.94
C TRP A 86 -7.14 -2.70 -10.40
N MET A 87 -8.16 -3.50 -10.71
CA MET A 87 -8.68 -3.59 -12.08
C MET A 87 -9.15 -2.23 -12.59
N LEU A 88 -9.94 -1.52 -11.79
CA LEU A 88 -10.43 -0.18 -12.16
C LEU A 88 -9.28 0.83 -12.25
N ALA A 89 -8.33 0.81 -11.31
CA ALA A 89 -7.19 1.72 -11.35
C ALA A 89 -6.24 1.45 -12.53
N GLY A 90 -6.07 0.18 -12.91
CA GLY A 90 -5.34 -0.18 -14.11
C GLY A 90 -5.96 0.45 -15.38
N VAL A 91 -7.29 0.35 -15.53
CA VAL A 91 -8.02 1.00 -16.62
C VAL A 91 -7.88 2.52 -16.55
N PHE A 92 -8.09 3.11 -15.38
CA PHE A 92 -7.98 4.54 -15.14
C PHE A 92 -6.57 5.06 -15.51
N GLY A 93 -5.52 4.36 -15.07
CA GLY A 93 -4.13 4.74 -15.36
C GLY A 93 -3.79 4.68 -16.84
N VAL A 94 -4.25 3.64 -17.56
CA VAL A 94 -4.04 3.52 -19.02
C VAL A 94 -4.74 4.66 -19.76
N LEU A 95 -6.00 4.95 -19.43
CA LEU A 95 -6.75 6.04 -20.08
C LEU A 95 -6.08 7.40 -19.83
N LEU A 96 -5.62 7.70 -18.64
CA LEU A 96 -4.93 8.95 -18.34
C LEU A 96 -3.60 9.06 -19.08
N ARG A 97 -2.82 7.97 -19.14
CA ARG A 97 -1.54 7.95 -19.83
C ARG A 97 -1.74 8.22 -21.34
N ASP A 98 -2.65 7.50 -21.97
CA ASP A 98 -2.85 7.56 -23.42
C ASP A 98 -3.65 8.81 -23.85
N SER A 99 -4.22 9.56 -22.90
CA SER A 99 -4.90 10.83 -23.17
C SER A 99 -3.97 12.02 -23.50
N GLY A 100 -2.65 11.85 -23.41
CA GLY A 100 -1.68 12.93 -23.56
C GLY A 100 -1.46 13.78 -22.29
N LEU A 101 -2.11 13.42 -21.17
CA LEU A 101 -1.94 14.13 -19.89
C LEU A 101 -0.50 14.11 -19.41
N VAL A 102 0.19 12.95 -19.52
CA VAL A 102 1.59 12.79 -19.10
C VAL A 102 2.49 13.79 -19.84
N GLN A 103 2.36 13.90 -21.15
CA GLN A 103 3.13 14.81 -22.00
C GLN A 103 2.89 16.28 -21.60
N SER A 104 1.64 16.64 -21.31
CA SER A 104 1.28 17.99 -20.88
C SER A 104 1.79 18.33 -19.48
N LEU A 105 1.84 17.36 -18.57
CA LEU A 105 2.45 17.52 -17.24
C LEU A 105 3.97 17.69 -17.33
N VAL A 106 4.62 16.93 -18.22
CA VAL A 106 6.05 17.12 -18.51
C VAL A 106 6.33 18.54 -19.00
N TRP A 107 5.54 18.99 -20.00
CA TRP A 107 5.65 20.36 -20.51
C TRP A 107 5.49 21.42 -19.40
N ALA A 108 4.49 21.27 -18.54
CA ALA A 108 4.25 22.16 -17.43
C ALA A 108 5.40 22.17 -16.41
N ALA A 109 5.92 20.99 -16.04
CA ALA A 109 7.04 20.87 -15.11
C ALA A 109 8.33 21.48 -15.68
N GLN A 110 8.64 21.23 -16.95
CA GLN A 110 9.79 21.84 -17.63
C GLN A 110 9.65 23.36 -17.75
N SER A 111 8.45 23.84 -18.10
CA SER A 111 8.17 25.28 -18.17
C SER A 111 8.31 25.98 -16.82
N ALA A 112 8.03 25.27 -15.73
CA ALA A 112 8.21 25.76 -14.37
C ALA A 112 9.67 25.62 -13.85
N GLY A 113 10.58 25.05 -14.63
CA GLY A 113 11.98 24.83 -14.25
C GLY A 113 12.15 23.80 -13.13
N VAL A 114 11.23 22.84 -13.01
CA VAL A 114 11.30 21.77 -11.99
C VAL A 114 12.36 20.76 -12.38
N GLY A 115 13.45 20.68 -11.62
CA GLY A 115 14.50 19.66 -11.79
C GLY A 115 14.06 18.29 -11.26
N SER A 116 14.82 17.25 -11.60
CA SER A 116 14.51 15.84 -11.28
C SER A 116 14.29 15.56 -9.79
N GLY A 117 15.17 16.03 -8.91
CA GLY A 117 14.99 15.90 -7.45
C GLY A 117 13.80 16.73 -6.93
N GLY A 118 13.58 17.94 -7.48
CA GLY A 118 12.41 18.76 -7.18
C GLY A 118 11.10 18.07 -7.55
N TYR A 119 11.10 17.28 -8.63
CA TYR A 119 9.93 16.50 -9.04
C TYR A 119 9.61 15.37 -8.06
N ALA A 120 10.62 14.64 -7.56
CA ALA A 120 10.41 13.62 -6.53
C ALA A 120 9.78 14.22 -5.25
N VAL A 121 10.23 15.41 -4.83
CA VAL A 121 9.62 16.15 -3.71
C VAL A 121 8.17 16.54 -4.03
N ALA A 122 7.91 17.05 -5.22
CA ALA A 122 6.55 17.41 -5.65
C ALA A 122 5.62 16.19 -5.65
N ALA A 123 6.09 15.04 -6.15
CA ALA A 123 5.35 13.78 -6.12
C ALA A 123 5.02 13.33 -4.67
N PHE A 124 6.00 13.42 -3.75
CA PHE A 124 5.75 13.17 -2.33
C PHE A 124 4.66 14.08 -1.76
N LEU A 125 4.74 15.38 -1.99
CA LEU A 125 3.79 16.37 -1.45
C LEU A 125 2.39 16.21 -2.04
N VAL A 126 2.26 15.94 -3.34
CA VAL A 126 0.97 15.69 -4.00
C VAL A 126 0.32 14.44 -3.42
N CYS A 127 1.08 13.34 -3.29
CA CYS A 127 0.58 12.11 -2.69
C CYS A 127 0.23 12.29 -1.21
N ALA A 128 1.03 13.05 -0.45
CA ALA A 128 0.77 13.36 0.94
C ALA A 128 -0.56 14.12 1.11
N LEU A 129 -0.78 15.15 0.28
CA LEU A 129 -2.02 15.92 0.29
C LEU A 129 -3.22 15.06 -0.09
N PHE A 130 -3.10 14.28 -1.17
CA PHE A 130 -4.17 13.41 -1.66
C PHE A 130 -4.55 12.37 -0.60
N SER A 131 -3.54 11.70 -0.02
CA SER A 131 -3.75 10.67 1.00
C SER A 131 -4.31 11.24 2.30
N THR A 132 -3.86 12.42 2.74
CA THR A 132 -4.44 13.10 3.91
C THR A 132 -5.92 13.43 3.72
N ALA A 133 -6.27 13.88 2.52
CA ALA A 133 -7.65 14.24 2.19
C ALA A 133 -8.58 13.02 2.05
N THR A 134 -8.08 11.91 1.55
CA THR A 134 -8.87 10.69 1.28
C THR A 134 -8.80 9.65 2.40
N GLY A 135 -7.78 9.69 3.24
CA GLY A 135 -7.54 8.71 4.32
C GLY A 135 -7.14 7.34 3.82
N THR A 136 -6.52 7.23 2.63
CA THR A 136 -6.14 5.93 2.08
C THR A 136 -4.83 5.98 1.29
N SER A 137 -3.84 5.25 1.76
CA SER A 137 -2.57 5.07 1.04
C SER A 137 -2.73 4.27 -0.25
N LEU A 138 -3.50 3.18 -0.23
CA LEU A 138 -3.73 2.34 -1.41
C LEU A 138 -4.46 3.12 -2.51
N GLY A 139 -5.51 3.87 -2.16
CA GLY A 139 -6.24 4.72 -3.10
C GLY A 139 -5.34 5.79 -3.72
N THR A 140 -4.45 6.38 -2.93
CA THR A 140 -3.47 7.36 -3.39
C THR A 140 -2.49 6.76 -4.40
N ILE A 141 -1.92 5.59 -4.11
CA ILE A 141 -1.00 4.89 -5.03
C ILE A 141 -1.71 4.62 -6.36
N LEU A 142 -2.94 4.10 -6.31
CA LEU A 142 -3.73 3.74 -7.49
C LEU A 142 -4.04 4.93 -8.42
N VAL A 143 -4.23 6.11 -7.84
CA VAL A 143 -4.55 7.33 -8.61
C VAL A 143 -3.28 8.08 -9.02
N CYS A 144 -2.33 8.24 -8.10
CA CYS A 144 -1.19 9.11 -8.30
C CYS A 144 -0.03 8.42 -9.04
N ALA A 145 0.24 7.13 -8.79
CA ALA A 145 1.39 6.48 -9.39
C ALA A 145 1.31 6.39 -10.92
N PRO A 146 0.18 5.99 -11.54
CA PRO A 146 0.07 5.96 -13.00
C PRO A 146 0.22 7.35 -13.65
N LEU A 147 -0.04 8.42 -12.89
CA LEU A 147 0.05 9.79 -13.36
C LEU A 147 1.46 10.36 -13.16
N LEU A 148 2.04 10.20 -11.98
CA LEU A 148 3.29 10.86 -11.63
C LEU A 148 4.54 10.09 -12.07
N TYR A 149 4.49 8.75 -12.07
CA TYR A 149 5.66 7.93 -12.39
C TYR A 149 6.15 8.14 -13.83
N PRO A 150 5.30 8.14 -14.88
CA PRO A 150 5.74 8.37 -16.26
C PRO A 150 6.35 9.76 -16.47
N VAL A 151 5.81 10.79 -15.81
CA VAL A 151 6.30 12.19 -15.92
C VAL A 151 7.73 12.29 -15.41
N GLY A 152 8.04 11.64 -14.28
CA GLY A 152 9.38 11.69 -13.71
C GLY A 152 10.44 11.07 -14.60
N GLY A 153 10.08 10.05 -15.39
CA GLY A 153 10.99 9.44 -16.37
C GLY A 153 11.50 10.43 -17.39
N VAL A 154 10.60 11.23 -17.97
CA VAL A 154 10.97 12.27 -18.93
C VAL A 154 11.79 13.39 -18.29
N LEU A 155 11.56 13.68 -17.00
CA LEU A 155 12.30 14.68 -16.24
C LEU A 155 13.66 14.17 -15.70
N GLY A 156 14.01 12.91 -15.95
CA GLY A 156 15.25 12.29 -15.50
C GLY A 156 15.31 12.07 -13.98
N THR A 157 14.14 11.90 -13.33
CA THR A 157 14.06 11.51 -11.91
C THR A 157 14.44 10.05 -11.77
N ASP A 158 15.21 9.70 -10.73
CA ASP A 158 15.53 8.30 -10.45
C ASP A 158 14.24 7.48 -10.22
N PRO A 159 14.04 6.38 -10.93
CA PRO A 159 12.80 5.61 -10.88
C PRO A 159 12.47 5.05 -9.50
N ALA A 160 13.48 4.57 -8.76
CA ALA A 160 13.29 3.96 -7.46
C ALA A 160 12.97 5.03 -6.40
N PHE A 161 13.67 6.16 -6.42
CA PHE A 161 13.34 7.31 -5.55
C PHE A 161 11.98 7.90 -5.89
N LEU A 162 11.58 7.95 -7.16
CA LEU A 162 10.28 8.50 -7.55
C LEU A 162 9.11 7.66 -7.04
N ILE A 163 9.14 6.35 -7.28
CA ILE A 163 8.06 5.47 -6.77
C ILE A 163 8.10 5.38 -5.25
N GLY A 164 9.31 5.43 -4.66
CA GLY A 164 9.50 5.56 -3.22
C GLY A 164 8.89 6.84 -2.66
N ALA A 165 9.03 7.98 -3.35
CA ALA A 165 8.42 9.26 -2.96
C ALA A 165 6.89 9.23 -3.04
N ILE A 166 6.33 8.61 -4.07
CA ILE A 166 4.88 8.41 -4.23
C ILE A 166 4.33 7.57 -3.06
N LEU A 167 4.99 6.44 -2.76
CA LEU A 167 4.62 5.57 -1.64
C LEU A 167 4.79 6.28 -0.29
N ALA A 168 5.88 7.01 -0.11
CA ALA A 168 6.16 7.80 1.10
C ALA A 168 5.10 8.86 1.36
N GLY A 169 4.69 9.61 0.32
CA GLY A 169 3.62 10.60 0.42
C GLY A 169 2.28 9.96 0.76
N ALA A 170 1.95 8.84 0.11
CA ALA A 170 0.75 8.07 0.42
C ALA A 170 0.74 7.58 1.88
N THR A 171 1.87 7.11 2.39
CA THR A 171 2.03 6.67 3.78
C THR A 171 1.90 7.84 4.77
N PHE A 172 2.56 8.97 4.49
CA PHE A 172 2.47 10.16 5.35
C PHE A 172 1.01 10.62 5.48
N GLY A 173 0.32 10.77 4.35
CA GLY A 173 -1.06 11.25 4.35
C GLY A 173 -2.01 10.32 5.09
N ASP A 174 -1.90 9.02 4.89
CA ASP A 174 -2.68 8.00 5.60
C ASP A 174 -2.44 8.06 7.11
N ASN A 175 -1.18 8.18 7.53
CA ASN A 175 -0.79 8.28 8.94
C ASN A 175 -1.33 9.53 9.64
N VAL A 176 -1.46 10.68 8.96
CA VAL A 176 -1.93 11.94 9.57
C VAL A 176 -3.39 12.28 9.25
N SER A 177 -4.07 11.47 8.47
CA SER A 177 -5.47 11.70 8.11
C SER A 177 -6.43 11.35 9.25
N PRO A 178 -7.35 12.24 9.62
CA PRO A 178 -8.39 11.93 10.61
C PRO A 178 -9.48 10.98 10.10
N VAL A 179 -9.52 10.73 8.79
CA VAL A 179 -10.50 9.84 8.14
C VAL A 179 -9.89 8.50 7.73
N SER A 180 -8.60 8.27 8.02
CA SER A 180 -7.94 6.99 7.79
C SER A 180 -8.51 5.90 8.70
N ASP A 181 -8.69 4.70 8.15
CA ASP A 181 -9.19 3.53 8.89
C ASP A 181 -8.24 3.09 10.00
N THR A 182 -6.93 3.22 9.83
CA THR A 182 -5.93 2.95 10.87
C THR A 182 -5.98 3.98 11.99
N THR A 183 -6.17 5.26 11.66
CA THR A 183 -6.34 6.33 12.65
C THR A 183 -7.62 6.13 13.47
N ILE A 184 -8.73 5.81 12.80
CA ILE A 184 -10.01 5.54 13.46
C ILE A 184 -9.90 4.30 14.35
N ALA A 185 -9.31 3.21 13.86
CA ALA A 185 -9.12 1.98 14.62
C ALA A 185 -8.23 2.20 15.85
N SER A 186 -7.08 2.86 15.69
CA SER A 186 -6.15 3.13 16.79
C SER A 186 -6.74 4.08 17.84
N ALA A 187 -7.43 5.14 17.44
CA ALA A 187 -8.10 6.05 18.35
C ALA A 187 -9.23 5.37 19.11
N SER A 188 -10.11 4.64 18.39
CA SER A 188 -11.30 4.00 18.98
C SER A 188 -10.93 2.90 19.98
N THR A 189 -9.97 2.04 19.66
CA THR A 189 -9.50 0.98 20.58
C THR A 189 -8.87 1.54 21.84
N GLN A 190 -8.24 2.71 21.76
CA GLN A 190 -7.60 3.35 22.92
C GLN A 190 -8.52 4.35 23.66
N GLY A 191 -9.76 4.55 23.18
CA GLY A 191 -10.71 5.50 23.77
C GLY A 191 -10.22 6.95 23.68
N ALA A 192 -9.47 7.29 22.63
CA ALA A 192 -8.91 8.60 22.40
C ALA A 192 -9.70 9.38 21.34
N ASP A 193 -9.71 10.71 21.45
CA ASP A 193 -10.30 11.59 20.42
C ASP A 193 -9.42 11.61 19.16
N ILE A 194 -10.03 11.41 17.99
CA ILE A 194 -9.34 11.32 16.70
C ILE A 194 -8.51 12.57 16.40
N ASN A 195 -9.09 13.77 16.62
CA ASN A 195 -8.39 15.01 16.33
C ASN A 195 -7.17 15.20 17.25
N GLY A 196 -7.32 14.84 18.52
CA GLY A 196 -6.24 14.85 19.50
C GLY A 196 -5.13 13.86 19.16
N VAL A 197 -5.50 12.65 18.69
CA VAL A 197 -4.53 11.65 18.19
C VAL A 197 -3.75 12.20 17.02
N VAL A 198 -4.41 12.69 15.97
CA VAL A 198 -3.76 13.27 14.78
C VAL A 198 -2.83 14.42 15.18
N ARG A 199 -3.31 15.36 16.00
CA ARG A 199 -2.51 16.50 16.46
C ARG A 199 -1.25 16.05 17.22
N SER A 200 -1.38 15.07 18.10
CA SER A 200 -0.25 14.52 18.86
C SER A 200 0.72 13.73 17.97
N ARG A 201 0.21 13.08 16.91
CA ARG A 201 0.99 12.30 15.94
C ARG A 201 1.92 13.15 15.08
N MET A 202 1.56 14.41 14.81
CA MET A 202 2.38 15.31 14.01
C MET A 202 3.81 15.45 14.55
N ARG A 203 4.02 15.27 15.86
CA ARG A 203 5.37 15.28 16.46
C ARG A 203 6.27 14.14 15.96
N TYR A 204 5.70 13.05 15.47
CA TYR A 204 6.44 11.90 14.89
C TYR A 204 6.48 11.99 13.37
N ALA A 205 5.36 12.32 12.75
CA ALA A 205 5.21 12.33 11.29
C ALA A 205 6.00 13.48 10.63
N LEU A 206 5.97 14.69 11.20
CA LEU A 206 6.66 15.85 10.60
C LEU A 206 8.19 15.68 10.51
N PRO A 207 8.92 15.25 11.57
CA PRO A 207 10.36 15.00 11.43
C PRO A 207 10.67 13.98 10.33
N ALA A 208 9.90 12.90 10.23
CA ALA A 208 10.07 11.91 9.18
C ALA A 208 9.78 12.49 7.78
N ALA A 209 8.77 13.36 7.65
CA ALA A 209 8.46 14.04 6.39
C ALA A 209 9.57 15.00 5.97
N PHE A 210 10.14 15.77 6.89
CA PHE A 210 11.27 16.68 6.60
C PHE A 210 12.50 15.90 6.13
N VAL A 211 12.83 14.79 6.77
CA VAL A 211 13.92 13.91 6.32
C VAL A 211 13.62 13.41 4.90
N SER A 212 12.38 12.99 4.61
CA SER A 212 11.97 12.49 3.30
C SER A 212 12.13 13.57 2.22
N ILE A 213 11.65 14.78 2.48
CA ILE A 213 11.80 15.92 1.55
C ILE A 213 13.28 16.20 1.28
N ALA A 214 14.12 16.23 2.31
CA ALA A 214 15.55 16.48 2.14
C ALA A 214 16.23 15.40 1.31
N VAL A 215 15.94 14.11 1.58
CA VAL A 215 16.51 12.99 0.83
C VAL A 215 16.03 12.99 -0.61
N PHE A 216 14.74 13.19 -0.87
CA PHE A 216 14.21 13.24 -2.24
C PHE A 216 14.74 14.44 -3.03
N ALA A 217 14.95 15.58 -2.38
CA ALA A 217 15.53 16.76 -3.04
C ALA A 217 16.99 16.51 -3.49
N VAL A 218 17.76 15.79 -2.68
CA VAL A 218 19.21 15.57 -2.93
C VAL A 218 19.46 14.32 -3.78
N LEU A 219 18.76 13.21 -3.49
CA LEU A 219 19.02 11.91 -4.12
C LEU A 219 17.97 11.50 -5.17
N GLY A 220 16.85 12.20 -5.25
CA GLY A 220 15.78 11.90 -6.22
C GLY A 220 16.13 12.28 -7.67
N GLY A 221 17.25 12.97 -7.89
CA GLY A 221 17.79 13.26 -9.21
C GLY A 221 18.49 12.04 -9.79
N GLY A 222 18.09 11.57 -10.98
CA GLY A 222 18.83 10.57 -11.74
C GLY A 222 20.04 11.18 -12.44
N ASP A 223 20.93 10.33 -12.97
CA ASP A 223 22.19 10.73 -13.66
C ASP A 223 21.97 11.46 -15.01
N GLY A 224 20.75 11.88 -15.31
CA GLY A 224 20.42 12.61 -16.55
C GLY A 224 20.54 11.80 -17.85
N THR A 225 21.06 10.56 -17.76
CA THR A 225 21.28 9.68 -18.92
C THR A 225 20.00 9.02 -19.42
N GLN A 226 18.94 9.06 -18.64
CA GLN A 226 17.61 8.55 -18.98
C GLN A 226 16.60 9.63 -19.33
N ALA A 227 17.02 10.90 -19.47
CA ALA A 227 16.19 11.92 -20.08
C ALA A 227 15.87 11.49 -21.52
N GLY A 228 14.91 10.59 -21.64
CA GLY A 228 14.39 10.10 -22.91
C GLY A 228 13.77 11.26 -23.64
N ALA A 229 14.16 11.38 -24.90
CA ALA A 229 13.65 12.28 -25.91
C ALA A 229 13.17 13.64 -25.38
N GLY A 230 13.84 14.69 -25.83
CA GLY A 230 13.44 16.08 -25.55
C GLY A 230 11.94 16.31 -25.74
N PRO A 231 11.43 17.49 -25.40
CA PRO A 231 10.00 17.75 -25.44
C PRO A 231 9.45 17.25 -26.77
N SER A 232 8.53 16.27 -26.70
CA SER A 232 7.80 15.86 -27.90
C SER A 232 7.19 17.15 -28.48
N THR A 233 7.47 17.44 -29.72
CA THR A 233 6.97 18.64 -30.46
C THR A 233 5.43 18.78 -30.40
N ASP A 234 4.76 17.74 -29.90
CA ASP A 234 3.30 17.64 -29.79
C ASP A 234 2.76 17.86 -28.38
N ALA A 235 3.61 18.23 -27.40
CA ALA A 235 3.14 18.53 -26.04
C ALA A 235 2.38 19.86 -26.05
N ASP A 236 1.06 19.79 -25.98
CA ASP A 236 0.20 20.95 -25.92
C ASP A 236 -0.46 21.11 -24.55
N ALA A 237 -0.81 22.35 -24.21
CA ALA A 237 -1.48 22.66 -22.95
C ALA A 237 -2.88 22.03 -22.84
N THR A 238 -3.47 21.56 -23.96
CA THR A 238 -4.84 21.06 -23.97
C THR A 238 -4.97 19.73 -23.24
N GLY A 239 -3.91 18.91 -23.19
CA GLY A 239 -3.89 17.68 -22.39
C GLY A 239 -3.99 17.95 -20.88
N LEU A 240 -3.63 19.15 -20.38
CA LEU A 240 -3.84 19.53 -18.98
C LEU A 240 -5.32 19.55 -18.58
N LEU A 241 -6.25 19.69 -19.54
CA LEU A 241 -7.69 19.59 -19.26
C LEU A 241 -8.05 18.20 -18.67
N MET A 242 -7.30 17.16 -19.00
CA MET A 242 -7.48 15.84 -18.42
C MET A 242 -7.19 15.78 -16.91
N LEU A 243 -6.50 16.78 -16.33
CA LEU A 243 -6.36 16.91 -14.86
C LEU A 243 -7.70 17.09 -14.14
N ALA A 244 -8.73 17.57 -14.82
CA ALA A 244 -10.07 17.64 -14.24
C ALA A 244 -10.56 16.27 -13.76
N VAL A 245 -10.11 15.17 -14.40
CA VAL A 245 -10.52 13.81 -14.05
C VAL A 245 -9.95 13.34 -12.70
N PRO A 246 -8.62 13.33 -12.44
CA PRO A 246 -8.09 12.98 -11.13
C PRO A 246 -8.54 13.95 -10.03
N ILE A 247 -8.74 15.25 -10.34
CA ILE A 247 -9.33 16.21 -9.40
C ILE A 247 -10.77 15.82 -9.05
N MET A 248 -11.57 15.41 -10.03
CA MET A 248 -12.93 14.90 -9.80
C MET A 248 -12.91 13.64 -8.92
N VAL A 249 -12.01 12.68 -9.18
CA VAL A 249 -11.84 11.48 -8.35
C VAL A 249 -11.51 11.87 -6.91
N LEU A 250 -10.55 12.79 -6.72
CA LEU A 250 -10.20 13.30 -5.39
C LEU A 250 -11.42 13.90 -4.69
N PHE A 251 -12.20 14.74 -5.39
CA PHE A 251 -13.40 15.36 -4.82
C PHE A 251 -14.47 14.34 -4.42
N VAL A 252 -14.67 13.29 -5.23
CA VAL A 252 -15.58 12.19 -4.92
C VAL A 252 -15.13 11.46 -3.66
N LEU A 253 -13.84 11.13 -3.55
CA LEU A 253 -13.27 10.43 -2.39
C LEU A 253 -13.32 11.29 -1.12
N MET A 254 -13.05 12.60 -1.22
CA MET A 254 -13.17 13.54 -0.08
C MET A 254 -14.59 13.64 0.47
N LYS A 255 -15.62 13.35 -0.34
CA LYS A 255 -17.01 13.25 0.13
C LYS A 255 -17.32 11.90 0.80
N GLN A 256 -16.32 11.16 1.23
CA GLN A 256 -16.43 9.84 1.85
C GLN A 256 -17.19 8.81 0.99
N ARG A 257 -17.08 8.96 -0.35
CA ARG A 257 -17.61 7.99 -1.29
C ARG A 257 -16.70 6.78 -1.38
N HIS A 258 -17.28 5.67 -1.79
CA HIS A 258 -16.56 4.41 -1.91
C HIS A 258 -15.44 4.51 -2.96
N LEU A 259 -14.25 3.90 -2.71
CA LEU A 259 -13.10 3.92 -3.62
C LEU A 259 -13.48 3.45 -5.04
N ILE A 260 -14.29 2.37 -5.14
CA ILE A 260 -14.78 1.86 -6.42
C ILE A 260 -15.61 2.92 -7.14
N GLU A 261 -16.47 3.65 -6.43
CA GLU A 261 -17.31 4.72 -7.01
C GLU A 261 -16.43 5.83 -7.60
N GLY A 262 -15.42 6.27 -6.87
CA GLY A 262 -14.46 7.28 -7.34
C GLY A 262 -13.72 6.83 -8.60
N LEU A 263 -13.22 5.60 -8.64
CA LEU A 263 -12.50 5.05 -9.78
C LEU A 263 -13.43 4.86 -11.01
N VAL A 264 -14.66 4.39 -10.81
CA VAL A 264 -15.65 4.25 -11.90
C VAL A 264 -15.96 5.62 -12.51
N TYR A 265 -16.22 6.64 -11.69
CA TYR A 265 -16.42 8.00 -12.22
C TYR A 265 -15.16 8.53 -12.90
N GLY A 266 -13.97 8.21 -12.36
CA GLY A 266 -12.69 8.53 -13.00
C GLY A 266 -12.55 7.92 -14.40
N ILE A 267 -12.85 6.64 -14.55
CA ILE A 267 -12.82 5.93 -15.85
C ILE A 267 -13.82 6.56 -16.83
N LEU A 268 -15.08 6.76 -16.40
CA LEU A 268 -16.10 7.38 -17.24
C LEU A 268 -15.72 8.81 -17.63
N GLY A 269 -15.22 9.61 -16.69
CA GLY A 269 -14.74 10.96 -16.94
C GLY A 269 -13.57 10.98 -17.93
N ALA A 270 -12.57 10.10 -17.75
CA ALA A 270 -11.43 9.98 -18.65
C ALA A 270 -11.87 9.55 -20.07
N ALA A 271 -12.76 8.57 -20.18
CA ALA A 271 -13.28 8.11 -21.46
C ALA A 271 -14.06 9.22 -22.19
N ILE A 272 -15.03 9.85 -21.51
CA ILE A 272 -15.87 10.91 -22.10
C ILE A 272 -15.01 12.11 -22.51
N LEU A 273 -14.18 12.62 -21.59
CA LEU A 273 -13.35 13.79 -21.85
C LEU A 273 -12.30 13.51 -22.93
N GLY A 274 -11.68 12.33 -22.90
CA GLY A 274 -10.71 11.92 -23.92
C GLY A 274 -11.31 11.78 -25.33
N LEU A 275 -12.53 11.22 -25.43
CA LEU A 275 -13.28 11.17 -26.69
C LEU A 275 -13.65 12.59 -27.19
N LEU A 276 -14.11 13.46 -26.30
CA LEU A 276 -14.47 14.85 -26.65
C LEU A 276 -13.26 15.67 -27.08
N LEU A 277 -12.09 15.43 -26.51
CA LEU A 277 -10.84 16.09 -26.89
C LEU A 277 -10.13 15.39 -28.06
N GLY A 278 -10.72 14.34 -28.64
CA GLY A 278 -10.14 13.59 -29.77
C GLY A 278 -8.84 12.86 -29.42
N ARG A 279 -8.61 12.54 -28.14
CA ARG A 279 -7.40 11.85 -27.68
C ARG A 279 -7.41 10.36 -28.01
N PHE A 280 -8.58 9.77 -28.11
CA PHE A 280 -8.81 8.39 -28.56
C PHE A 280 -10.20 8.25 -29.17
N THR A 281 -10.38 7.18 -29.92
CA THR A 281 -11.64 6.79 -30.55
C THR A 281 -12.35 5.70 -29.72
N PRO A 282 -13.65 5.43 -29.95
CA PRO A 282 -14.31 4.29 -29.32
C PRO A 282 -13.64 2.94 -29.61
N ALA A 283 -13.02 2.78 -30.79
CA ALA A 283 -12.29 1.55 -31.12
C ALA A 283 -11.01 1.36 -30.30
N ASP A 284 -10.35 2.45 -29.89
CA ASP A 284 -9.19 2.38 -29.01
C ASP A 284 -9.59 1.94 -27.59
N LEU A 285 -10.79 2.30 -27.13
CA LEU A 285 -11.29 1.88 -25.83
C LEU A 285 -11.55 0.38 -25.79
N LEU A 286 -12.25 -0.13 -26.81
CA LEU A 286 -12.56 -1.56 -26.95
C LEU A 286 -12.85 -1.89 -28.42
N SER A 287 -12.14 -2.85 -28.96
CA SER A 287 -12.34 -3.39 -30.31
C SER A 287 -12.20 -4.90 -30.33
N ILE A 288 -12.66 -5.53 -31.42
CA ILE A 288 -12.57 -6.97 -31.63
C ILE A 288 -11.69 -7.22 -32.83
N ASP A 289 -10.58 -7.88 -32.62
CA ASP A 289 -9.78 -8.46 -33.69
C ASP A 289 -10.50 -9.75 -34.17
N ARG A 290 -11.12 -9.64 -35.34
CA ARG A 290 -11.92 -10.73 -35.90
C ARG A 290 -11.06 -11.84 -36.50
N GLU A 291 -9.80 -11.55 -36.83
CA GLU A 291 -8.89 -12.53 -37.39
C GLU A 291 -8.36 -13.49 -36.31
N ASN A 292 -8.04 -12.95 -35.12
CA ASN A 292 -7.51 -13.70 -34.01
C ASN A 292 -8.58 -14.05 -32.94
N PHE A 293 -9.82 -13.62 -33.12
CA PHE A 293 -10.92 -13.82 -32.16
C PHE A 293 -10.61 -13.26 -30.75
N VAL A 294 -9.90 -12.15 -30.69
CA VAL A 294 -9.46 -11.53 -29.41
C VAL A 294 -10.04 -10.13 -29.27
N ALA A 295 -10.55 -9.84 -28.10
CA ALA A 295 -10.87 -8.46 -27.70
C ALA A 295 -9.59 -7.71 -27.32
N GLN A 296 -9.46 -6.44 -27.74
CA GLN A 296 -8.31 -5.58 -27.48
C GLN A 296 -8.76 -4.14 -27.21
N GLY A 297 -7.89 -3.34 -26.61
CA GLY A 297 -8.09 -1.92 -26.33
C GLY A 297 -7.70 -1.52 -24.93
N LEU A 298 -7.70 -0.20 -24.69
CA LEU A 298 -7.19 0.42 -23.46
C LEU A 298 -7.84 -0.14 -22.18
N VAL A 299 -9.13 -0.48 -22.23
CA VAL A 299 -9.85 -1.05 -21.08
C VAL A 299 -9.26 -2.43 -20.71
N LEU A 300 -9.05 -3.29 -21.71
CA LEU A 300 -8.49 -4.63 -21.47
C LEU A 300 -7.03 -4.56 -21.01
N ASP A 301 -6.24 -3.68 -21.61
CA ASP A 301 -4.85 -3.51 -21.25
C ASP A 301 -4.71 -3.00 -19.81
N GLY A 302 -5.59 -2.10 -19.38
CA GLY A 302 -5.67 -1.67 -17.99
C GLY A 302 -6.02 -2.81 -17.03
N MET A 303 -7.02 -3.62 -17.36
CA MET A 303 -7.40 -4.79 -16.53
C MET A 303 -6.27 -5.82 -16.43
N ARG A 304 -5.59 -6.13 -17.55
CA ARG A 304 -4.48 -7.09 -17.58
C ARG A 304 -3.35 -6.73 -16.64
N ARG A 305 -3.05 -5.43 -16.47
CA ARG A 305 -2.01 -4.95 -15.54
C ARG A 305 -2.29 -5.30 -14.08
N ALA A 306 -3.56 -5.43 -13.70
CA ALA A 306 -3.97 -5.75 -12.34
C ALA A 306 -3.94 -7.23 -12.00
N VAL A 307 -3.80 -8.13 -12.98
CA VAL A 307 -3.90 -9.59 -12.77
C VAL A 307 -2.80 -10.07 -11.82
N GLY A 308 -1.58 -9.58 -11.99
CA GLY A 308 -0.42 -9.99 -11.18
C GLY A 308 -0.64 -9.76 -9.68
N VAL A 309 -0.93 -8.53 -9.30
CA VAL A 309 -1.14 -8.14 -7.92
C VAL A 309 -2.43 -8.73 -7.33
N SER A 310 -3.47 -8.90 -8.14
CA SER A 310 -4.73 -9.53 -7.71
C SER A 310 -4.52 -10.99 -7.31
N MET A 311 -3.84 -11.78 -8.14
CA MET A 311 -3.54 -13.18 -7.85
C MET A 311 -2.62 -13.31 -6.64
N PHE A 312 -1.57 -12.48 -6.54
CA PHE A 312 -0.71 -12.42 -5.37
C PHE A 312 -1.52 -12.22 -4.08
N THR A 313 -2.43 -11.25 -4.06
CA THR A 313 -3.22 -10.94 -2.87
C THR A 313 -4.17 -12.04 -2.49
N ILE A 314 -4.87 -12.64 -3.46
CA ILE A 314 -5.77 -13.76 -3.20
C ILE A 314 -5.00 -14.91 -2.53
N LEU A 315 -3.85 -15.30 -3.09
CA LEU A 315 -3.03 -16.39 -2.54
C LEU A 315 -2.46 -16.05 -1.16
N LEU A 316 -1.96 -14.81 -0.96
CA LEU A 316 -1.45 -14.34 0.32
C LEU A 316 -2.54 -14.38 1.40
N MET A 317 -3.74 -13.89 1.09
CA MET A 317 -4.83 -13.88 2.05
C MET A 317 -5.37 -15.29 2.37
N GLY A 318 -5.21 -16.24 1.46
CA GLY A 318 -5.41 -17.65 1.77
C GLY A 318 -4.41 -18.17 2.80
N LEU A 319 -3.13 -17.81 2.66
CA LEU A 319 -2.08 -18.17 3.63
C LEU A 319 -2.34 -17.55 5.00
N VAL A 320 -2.74 -16.27 5.05
CA VAL A 320 -3.12 -15.55 6.27
C VAL A 320 -4.35 -16.21 6.93
N GLY A 321 -5.37 -16.59 6.15
CA GLY A 321 -6.55 -17.30 6.68
C GLY A 321 -6.19 -18.58 7.41
N GLY A 322 -5.25 -19.35 6.88
CA GLY A 322 -4.71 -20.56 7.55
C GLY A 322 -3.98 -20.24 8.87
N LEU A 323 -3.22 -19.14 8.93
CA LEU A 323 -2.52 -18.68 10.14
C LEU A 323 -3.49 -18.22 11.24
N GLU A 324 -4.51 -17.45 10.87
CA GLU A 324 -5.53 -16.97 11.82
C GLU A 324 -6.33 -18.13 12.40
N ALA A 325 -6.72 -19.11 11.56
CA ALA A 325 -7.42 -20.30 12.02
C ALA A 325 -6.58 -21.17 12.99
N ALA A 326 -5.24 -21.03 12.95
CA ALA A 326 -4.33 -21.65 13.93
C ALA A 326 -4.31 -20.93 15.29
N GLY A 327 -4.96 -19.76 15.43
CA GLY A 327 -5.02 -18.96 16.67
C GLY A 327 -3.65 -18.42 17.10
N ILE A 328 -2.77 -18.11 16.14
CA ILE A 328 -1.40 -17.67 16.44
C ILE A 328 -1.40 -16.27 17.06
N VAL A 329 -2.23 -15.37 16.53
CA VAL A 329 -2.33 -13.99 17.03
C VAL A 329 -2.79 -13.99 18.49
N ASP A 330 -3.85 -14.77 18.82
CA ASP A 330 -4.38 -14.85 20.18
C ASP A 330 -3.34 -15.38 21.17
N ARG A 331 -2.48 -16.31 20.76
CA ARG A 331 -1.39 -16.83 21.60
C ARG A 331 -0.32 -15.77 21.88
N ILE A 332 0.02 -14.95 20.89
CA ILE A 332 0.98 -13.85 21.08
C ILE A 332 0.40 -12.83 22.06
N VAL A 333 -0.87 -12.44 21.89
CA VAL A 333 -1.57 -11.52 22.78
C VAL A 333 -1.58 -12.04 24.22
N ALA A 334 -2.00 -13.29 24.45
CA ALA A 334 -2.03 -13.90 25.77
C ALA A 334 -0.64 -13.98 26.45
N TRP A 335 0.42 -14.22 25.66
CA TRP A 335 1.78 -14.27 26.18
C TRP A 335 2.29 -12.90 26.64
N VAL A 336 1.92 -11.84 25.95
CA VAL A 336 2.32 -10.45 26.30
C VAL A 336 1.60 -9.95 27.55
N GLN A 337 0.30 -10.24 27.71
CA GLN A 337 -0.52 -9.79 28.85
C GLN A 337 0.09 -10.16 30.23
N SER A 338 0.87 -11.21 30.31
CA SER A 338 1.48 -11.67 31.55
C SER A 338 2.73 -10.89 31.99
N ARG A 339 3.16 -9.82 31.27
CA ARG A 339 4.50 -9.23 31.42
C ARG A 339 4.52 -7.70 31.55
N SER A 340 3.54 -7.08 32.20
CA SER A 340 3.53 -5.63 32.42
C SER A 340 4.59 -5.18 33.39
N GLY A 341 5.27 -4.07 33.07
CA GLY A 341 6.37 -3.51 33.87
C GLY A 341 6.34 -1.97 33.84
N THR A 342 7.48 -1.32 33.67
CA THR A 342 7.62 0.12 33.58
C THR A 342 6.93 0.68 32.33
N PRO A 343 6.58 2.00 32.27
CA PRO A 343 5.98 2.61 31.08
C PRO A 343 6.77 2.36 29.78
N GLY A 344 8.11 2.40 29.84
CA GLY A 344 8.95 2.08 28.68
C GLY A 344 8.84 0.64 28.22
N GLN A 345 8.75 -0.31 29.15
CA GLN A 345 8.53 -1.73 28.83
C GLN A 345 7.14 -1.94 28.22
N ALA A 346 6.12 -1.29 28.75
CA ALA A 346 4.77 -1.36 28.23
C ALA A 346 4.69 -0.82 26.78
N GLU A 347 5.36 0.30 26.47
CA GLU A 347 5.46 0.82 25.10
C GLU A 347 6.15 -0.16 24.15
N TRP A 348 7.23 -0.83 24.58
CA TRP A 348 7.88 -1.87 23.79
C TRP A 348 7.00 -3.09 23.58
N TRP A 349 6.17 -3.49 24.58
CA TRP A 349 5.21 -4.56 24.39
C TRP A 349 4.11 -4.20 23.40
N ILE A 350 3.58 -2.96 23.46
CA ILE A 350 2.59 -2.47 22.48
C ILE A 350 3.20 -2.47 21.08
N PHE A 351 4.39 -1.89 20.91
CA PHE A 351 5.13 -1.86 19.66
C PHE A 351 5.39 -3.27 19.11
N GLY A 352 5.92 -4.18 19.93
CA GLY A 352 6.22 -5.55 19.54
C GLY A 352 4.98 -6.36 19.17
N SER A 353 3.88 -6.17 19.92
CA SER A 353 2.62 -6.87 19.65
C SER A 353 1.99 -6.45 18.33
N VAL A 354 1.90 -5.13 18.06
CA VAL A 354 1.35 -4.64 16.80
C VAL A 354 2.28 -4.97 15.63
N THR A 355 3.60 -4.97 15.83
CA THR A 355 4.56 -5.47 14.82
C THR A 355 4.29 -6.93 14.48
N GLY A 356 4.20 -7.79 15.48
CA GLY A 356 3.91 -9.21 15.30
C GLY A 356 2.56 -9.44 14.61
N ALA A 357 1.51 -8.75 15.06
CA ALA A 357 0.20 -8.82 14.43
C ALA A 357 0.22 -8.34 12.98
N THR A 358 0.92 -7.24 12.68
CA THR A 358 1.06 -6.70 11.32
C THR A 358 1.77 -7.66 10.39
N LEU A 359 2.87 -8.27 10.84
CA LEU A 359 3.61 -9.27 10.06
C LEU A 359 2.76 -10.51 9.77
N LEU A 360 1.91 -10.93 10.71
CA LEU A 360 1.07 -12.13 10.57
C LEU A 360 -0.19 -11.89 9.75
N THR A 361 -0.86 -10.74 9.96
CA THR A 361 -2.12 -10.43 9.28
C THR A 361 -1.92 -9.76 7.92
N THR A 362 -0.72 -9.23 7.67
CA THR A 362 -0.36 -8.41 6.50
C THR A 362 -1.29 -7.21 6.25
N HIS A 363 -2.08 -6.83 7.27
CA HIS A 363 -3.06 -5.76 7.16
C HIS A 363 -3.04 -4.85 8.39
N SER A 364 -2.79 -3.56 8.18
CA SER A 364 -2.59 -2.55 9.24
C SER A 364 -3.77 -2.43 10.21
N THR A 365 -4.98 -2.23 9.69
CA THR A 365 -6.19 -2.05 10.51
C THR A 365 -6.54 -3.30 11.29
N VAL A 366 -6.42 -4.48 10.67
CA VAL A 366 -6.66 -5.77 11.34
C VAL A 366 -5.67 -5.98 12.48
N ALA A 367 -4.40 -5.65 12.27
CA ALA A 367 -3.37 -5.74 13.31
C ALA A 367 -3.69 -4.83 14.51
N ILE A 368 -4.10 -3.58 14.26
CA ILE A 368 -4.50 -2.64 15.33
C ILE A 368 -5.68 -3.19 16.12
N LEU A 369 -6.72 -3.68 15.45
CA LEU A 369 -7.90 -4.22 16.10
C LEU A 369 -7.58 -5.49 16.93
N ALA A 370 -6.72 -6.36 16.39
CA ALA A 370 -6.32 -7.60 17.08
C ALA A 370 -5.56 -7.37 18.40
N VAL A 371 -4.78 -6.29 18.48
CA VAL A 371 -3.98 -5.97 19.68
C VAL A 371 -4.49 -4.76 20.46
N GLY A 372 -5.59 -4.14 20.02
CA GLY A 372 -6.09 -2.89 20.59
C GLY A 372 -6.40 -2.99 22.08
N ASP A 373 -7.13 -4.02 22.50
CA ASP A 373 -7.48 -4.25 23.91
C ASP A 373 -6.24 -4.55 24.76
N LEU A 374 -5.30 -5.35 24.25
CA LEU A 374 -4.02 -5.58 24.88
C LEU A 374 -3.23 -4.27 25.09
N ALA A 375 -3.13 -3.45 24.04
CA ALA A 375 -2.42 -2.17 24.09
C ALA A 375 -3.06 -1.22 25.11
N LYS A 376 -4.39 -1.25 25.22
CA LYS A 376 -5.14 -0.47 26.22
C LYS A 376 -4.85 -0.96 27.64
N GLU A 377 -5.01 -2.25 27.90
CA GLU A 377 -4.83 -2.84 29.23
C GLU A 377 -3.38 -2.67 29.74
N VAL A 378 -2.39 -3.03 28.91
CA VAL A 378 -0.97 -2.89 29.24
C VAL A 378 -0.57 -1.43 29.43
N GLY A 379 -1.07 -0.55 28.56
CA GLY A 379 -0.72 0.88 28.62
C GLY A 379 -1.39 1.61 29.78
N GLU A 380 -2.68 1.35 30.09
CA GLU A 380 -3.38 1.91 31.24
C GLU A 380 -2.74 1.45 32.54
N GLY A 381 -2.42 0.18 32.65
CA GLY A 381 -1.71 -0.37 33.81
C GLY A 381 -0.34 0.26 34.06
N ALA A 382 0.31 0.77 33.00
CA ALA A 382 1.59 1.48 33.09
C ALA A 382 1.46 3.02 33.11
N GLY A 383 0.23 3.57 33.14
CA GLY A 383 -0.01 5.01 33.18
C GLY A 383 0.26 5.75 31.87
N ILE A 384 0.23 5.05 30.73
CA ILE A 384 0.41 5.64 29.39
C ILE A 384 -0.93 6.17 28.88
N ASP A 385 -0.98 7.42 28.44
CA ASP A 385 -2.22 8.04 27.93
C ASP A 385 -2.70 7.42 26.60
N GLY A 386 -4.00 7.62 26.28
CA GLY A 386 -4.64 7.05 25.10
C GLY A 386 -4.06 7.56 23.79
N TYR A 387 -3.62 8.83 23.72
CA TYR A 387 -3.00 9.38 22.52
C TYR A 387 -1.66 8.72 22.22
N ARG A 388 -0.85 8.50 23.26
CA ARG A 388 0.44 7.83 23.12
C ARG A 388 0.29 6.40 22.64
N ARG A 389 -0.63 5.63 23.27
CA ARG A 389 -0.93 4.25 22.86
C ARG A 389 -1.42 4.17 21.41
N SER A 390 -2.39 5.03 21.04
CA SER A 390 -2.89 5.12 19.68
C SER A 390 -1.78 5.45 18.67
N ASN A 391 -0.88 6.39 19.02
CA ASN A 391 0.22 6.75 18.16
C ASN A 391 1.24 5.63 17.99
N ILE A 392 1.56 4.84 19.03
CA ILE A 392 2.45 3.69 18.89
C ILE A 392 1.83 2.66 17.95
N LEU A 393 0.53 2.37 18.08
CA LEU A 393 -0.17 1.42 17.21
C LEU A 393 -0.11 1.88 15.74
N ASP A 394 -0.57 3.08 15.46
CA ASP A 394 -0.74 3.58 14.09
C ASP A 394 0.60 3.90 13.41
N VAL A 395 1.51 4.58 14.10
CA VAL A 395 2.84 4.86 13.53
C VAL A 395 3.56 3.57 13.17
N THR A 396 3.45 2.52 13.99
CA THR A 396 4.08 1.23 13.70
C THR A 396 3.51 0.57 12.44
N VAL A 397 2.20 0.57 12.25
CA VAL A 397 1.60 -0.02 11.04
C VAL A 397 1.82 0.80 9.77
N CYS A 398 2.26 2.06 9.90
CA CYS A 398 2.71 2.89 8.78
C CYS A 398 4.21 2.72 8.46
N THR A 399 4.91 1.77 9.09
CA THR A 399 6.32 1.44 8.80
C THR A 399 6.45 0.15 8.00
N TYR A 400 6.37 -1.00 8.64
CA TYR A 400 6.66 -2.31 8.04
C TYR A 400 5.85 -2.65 6.78
N PRO A 401 4.53 -2.38 6.72
CA PRO A 401 3.74 -2.67 5.51
C PRO A 401 4.13 -1.85 4.30
N PHE A 402 4.89 -0.79 4.50
CA PHE A 402 5.35 0.10 3.44
C PHE A 402 6.86 -0.03 3.16
N LEU A 403 7.54 -0.97 3.83
CA LEU A 403 8.97 -1.23 3.67
C LEU A 403 9.27 -2.60 3.09
N PHE A 404 8.53 -3.63 3.48
CA PHE A 404 8.86 -4.99 3.07
C PHE A 404 8.10 -5.43 1.83
N PRO A 405 8.76 -6.15 0.92
CA PRO A 405 8.22 -6.55 -0.39
C PRO A 405 7.11 -7.61 -0.34
N VAL A 406 6.76 -8.08 0.85
CA VAL A 406 5.69 -9.04 1.11
C VAL A 406 4.35 -8.37 1.35
N PHE A 407 4.33 -7.04 1.51
CA PHE A 407 3.12 -6.30 1.82
C PHE A 407 2.49 -5.67 0.58
N ILE A 408 1.17 -5.64 0.60
CA ILE A 408 0.34 -5.15 -0.51
C ILE A 408 0.71 -3.73 -0.98
N PRO A 409 0.94 -2.70 -0.12
CA PRO A 409 1.27 -1.36 -0.60
C PRO A 409 2.56 -1.31 -1.41
N VAL A 410 3.59 -2.08 -1.00
CA VAL A 410 4.88 -2.13 -1.69
C VAL A 410 4.75 -2.83 -3.03
N ILE A 411 4.07 -3.99 -3.06
CA ILE A 411 3.81 -4.75 -4.30
C ILE A 411 2.96 -3.93 -5.26
N LEU A 412 1.93 -3.25 -4.75
CA LEU A 412 1.07 -2.39 -5.56
C LEU A 412 1.87 -1.26 -6.20
N ALA A 413 2.68 -0.54 -5.41
CA ALA A 413 3.51 0.53 -5.94
C ALA A 413 4.50 0.02 -7.00
N ALA A 414 5.14 -1.14 -6.77
CA ALA A 414 6.00 -1.77 -7.75
C ALA A 414 5.25 -2.16 -9.03
N SER A 415 4.04 -2.72 -8.93
CA SER A 415 3.24 -3.10 -10.08
C SER A 415 2.82 -1.90 -10.95
N MET A 416 2.66 -0.72 -10.36
CA MET A 416 2.34 0.52 -11.09
C MET A 416 3.50 1.01 -11.97
N THR A 417 4.73 0.53 -11.74
CA THR A 417 5.89 0.85 -12.58
C THR A 417 5.99 -0.02 -13.84
N ALA A 418 5.22 -1.12 -13.92
CA ALA A 418 5.27 -2.06 -15.02
C ALA A 418 4.62 -1.51 -16.30
N GLY A 419 5.29 -1.75 -17.44
CA GLY A 419 4.78 -1.36 -18.77
C GLY A 419 4.61 0.14 -18.96
N VAL A 420 5.42 0.94 -18.28
CA VAL A 420 5.55 2.38 -18.54
C VAL A 420 6.66 2.60 -19.54
N ASP A 421 6.33 3.15 -20.72
CA ASP A 421 7.28 3.36 -21.78
C ASP A 421 8.41 4.30 -21.35
N GLY A 422 9.64 3.93 -21.65
CA GLY A 422 10.83 4.71 -21.29
C GLY A 422 11.22 4.70 -19.80
N MET A 423 10.50 3.92 -18.98
CA MET A 423 10.81 3.77 -17.56
C MET A 423 11.09 2.31 -17.21
N PRO A 424 12.13 2.03 -16.39
CA PRO A 424 12.37 0.69 -15.90
C PRO A 424 11.28 0.29 -14.90
N ARG A 425 11.01 -1.00 -14.85
CA ARG A 425 10.23 -1.58 -13.74
C ARG A 425 11.08 -1.56 -12.48
N VAL A 426 10.49 -1.10 -11.39
CA VAL A 426 11.13 -1.07 -10.06
C VAL A 426 10.66 -2.28 -9.26
N SER A 427 11.60 -2.98 -8.66
CA SER A 427 11.30 -4.15 -7.84
C SER A 427 10.64 -3.76 -6.51
N PRO A 428 9.81 -4.63 -5.91
CA PRO A 428 9.25 -4.38 -4.58
C PRO A 428 10.30 -4.12 -3.50
N TRP A 429 11.49 -4.71 -3.60
CA TRP A 429 12.60 -4.44 -2.70
C TRP A 429 13.10 -3.01 -2.82
N GLU A 430 13.32 -2.54 -4.04
CA GLU A 430 13.75 -1.15 -4.30
C GLU A 430 12.70 -0.15 -3.86
N VAL A 431 11.41 -0.43 -4.12
CA VAL A 431 10.30 0.42 -3.66
C VAL A 431 10.34 0.59 -2.14
N GLY A 432 10.45 -0.50 -1.40
CA GLY A 432 10.51 -0.46 0.06
C GLY A 432 11.77 0.24 0.59
N LEU A 433 12.93 -0.01 -0.02
CA LEU A 433 14.19 0.63 0.35
C LEU A 433 14.14 2.15 0.15
N HIS A 434 13.48 2.63 -0.90
CA HIS A 434 13.38 4.05 -1.23
C HIS A 434 12.15 4.74 -0.63
N ASN A 435 11.32 4.04 0.16
CA ASN A 435 10.29 4.69 0.98
C ASN A 435 10.92 5.34 2.22
N VAL A 436 11.58 6.45 2.00
CA VAL A 436 12.35 7.18 3.03
C VAL A 436 11.48 7.54 4.24
N HIS A 437 10.20 7.88 4.02
CA HIS A 437 9.31 8.29 5.10
C HIS A 437 9.06 7.17 6.11
N SER A 438 8.78 5.97 5.66
CA SER A 438 8.53 4.84 6.56
C SER A 438 9.79 4.41 7.31
N TRP A 439 10.98 4.50 6.71
CA TRP A 439 12.25 4.30 7.42
C TRP A 439 12.49 5.38 8.48
N ALA A 440 12.32 6.66 8.13
CA ALA A 440 12.45 7.76 9.08
C ALA A 440 11.42 7.65 10.21
N LEU A 441 10.18 7.28 9.91
CA LEU A 441 9.12 7.09 10.88
C LEU A 441 9.42 5.94 11.84
N LEU A 442 10.01 4.83 11.34
CA LEU A 442 10.48 3.71 12.18
C LEU A 442 11.57 4.16 13.15
N VAL A 443 12.54 4.92 12.68
CA VAL A 443 13.59 5.48 13.54
C VAL A 443 13.00 6.41 14.59
N VAL A 444 12.08 7.29 14.20
CA VAL A 444 11.41 8.26 15.09
C VAL A 444 10.63 7.53 16.19
N ILE A 445 9.85 6.49 15.86
CA ILE A 445 9.04 5.79 16.89
C ILE A 445 9.93 5.00 17.84
N VAL A 446 10.99 4.35 17.35
CA VAL A 446 11.96 3.62 18.19
C VAL A 446 12.68 4.59 19.14
N LEU A 447 13.12 5.74 18.66
CA LEU A 447 13.72 6.79 19.50
C LEU A 447 12.71 7.33 20.51
N ALA A 448 11.47 7.55 20.13
CA ALA A 448 10.43 8.04 21.01
C ALA A 448 10.12 7.06 22.16
N ILE A 449 10.10 5.75 21.88
CA ILE A 449 9.90 4.72 22.90
C ILE A 449 11.13 4.62 23.83
N THR A 450 12.35 4.59 23.27
CA THR A 450 13.59 4.44 24.07
C THR A 450 13.85 5.62 24.98
N THR A 451 13.65 6.85 24.48
CA THR A 451 13.92 8.08 25.24
C THR A 451 12.74 8.55 26.10
N GLY A 452 11.53 8.02 25.86
CA GLY A 452 10.31 8.53 26.46
C GLY A 452 9.82 9.86 25.84
N TRP A 453 10.41 10.28 24.73
CA TRP A 453 9.98 11.51 24.04
C TRP A 453 8.53 11.40 23.57
N GLY A 454 7.73 12.38 24.01
CA GLY A 454 6.30 12.45 23.68
C GLY A 454 5.38 11.63 24.58
N ARG A 455 5.88 11.12 25.74
CA ARG A 455 5.04 10.63 26.85
C ARG A 455 4.23 11.74 27.47
#